data_5e84a60983e3b593ae46ec93a8e72987
#
_entry.id   5e84a60983e3b593ae46ec93a8e72987
#
_cell.length_a   1.000
_cell.length_b   1.000
_cell.length_c   1.000
_cell.angle_alpha   90.00
_cell.angle_beta   90.00
_cell.angle_gamma   90.00
#
_symmetry.space_group_name_H-M   'P 1'
#
loop_
_entity.id
_entity.type
_entity.pdbx_description
1 polymer ?
#
loop_
_entity_poly.entity_id
_entity_poly.type
_entity_poly.pdbx_seq_one_letter_code
_entity_poly.pdbx_strand_id
1 'polypeptide(L)'
;ITVTPVISNSVTEWPFEIETSGYTQTITDLPGKGNGQSDMDRRRELTWTLKTREDAPSGYYKLQFTALYYVGTEAESATLTTYVKVVGAPGSGNVETEGSGSSTPRVIVTGFTTDPAEVNAGDTFTLTLHLKNTSKRTAVSNMLVNFNAPSEGSDTENTYAAFLPTSGSNTAYISSIGKNATTDLSIEMTAKSDLSQKPYQLDVTMDYEDDAYTAYTSTADVSIPIHQAAKFELSTPEILPATISVGNEADIMFSIYNTGKTTLYNVQVKFEGDSVTGGESFIGKIEAGGTGTVD
;
A
#
# COMPACT_ATOMS: atom_id res chain seq x y z
N ILE A 1 -11.50 -21.77 7.14
CA ILE A 1 -11.67 -20.30 7.19
C ILE A 1 -13.16 -20.01 7.02
N THR A 2 -13.72 -19.21 7.89
CA THR A 2 -15.12 -18.79 7.80
C THR A 2 -15.16 -17.30 7.45
N VAL A 3 -15.91 -16.94 6.42
CA VAL A 3 -16.03 -15.55 5.96
C VAL A 3 -17.48 -15.12 6.07
N THR A 4 -17.71 -14.00 6.77
CA THR A 4 -19.04 -13.45 7.04
C THR A 4 -19.05 -11.96 6.73
N PRO A 5 -20.03 -11.44 5.97
CA PRO A 5 -20.21 -10.00 5.80
C PRO A 5 -20.65 -9.34 7.12
N VAL A 6 -20.18 -8.13 7.34
CA VAL A 6 -20.64 -7.28 8.44
C VAL A 6 -21.91 -6.58 8.00
N ILE A 7 -23.04 -7.04 8.53
CA ILE A 7 -24.39 -6.59 8.16
C ILE A 7 -24.87 -5.52 9.15
N SER A 8 -25.49 -4.47 8.64
CA SER A 8 -26.16 -3.42 9.42
C SER A 8 -27.63 -3.29 9.03
N ASN A 9 -28.48 -2.97 10.01
CA ASN A 9 -29.88 -2.64 9.75
C ASN A 9 -30.05 -1.27 9.07
N SER A 10 -29.03 -0.43 9.10
CA SER A 10 -29.01 0.87 8.44
C SER A 10 -28.87 0.72 6.93
N VAL A 11 -29.82 1.23 6.15
CA VAL A 11 -29.76 1.21 4.70
C VAL A 11 -28.56 1.98 4.13
N THR A 12 -28.04 2.94 4.89
CA THR A 12 -26.86 3.72 4.50
C THR A 12 -25.54 2.99 4.70
N GLU A 13 -25.54 1.93 5.51
CA GLU A 13 -24.37 1.09 5.76
C GLU A 13 -24.47 -0.24 5.02
N TRP A 14 -25.70 -0.80 4.92
CA TRP A 14 -25.98 -2.06 4.25
C TRP A 14 -27.18 -1.92 3.31
N PRO A 15 -26.98 -1.70 2.01
CA PRO A 15 -28.04 -1.40 1.06
C PRO A 15 -28.80 -2.62 0.53
N PHE A 16 -28.54 -3.80 1.11
CA PHE A 16 -29.15 -5.07 0.67
C PHE A 16 -30.20 -5.55 1.64
N GLU A 17 -31.14 -6.31 1.12
CA GLU A 17 -32.12 -7.03 1.95
C GLU A 17 -31.38 -7.96 2.92
N ILE A 18 -31.89 -8.04 4.15
CA ILE A 18 -31.32 -8.92 5.17
C ILE A 18 -32.19 -10.18 5.23
N GLU A 19 -31.63 -11.27 4.75
CA GLU A 19 -32.23 -12.60 4.89
C GLU A 19 -31.78 -13.23 6.21
N THR A 20 -32.57 -14.15 6.74
CA THR A 20 -32.34 -14.71 8.08
C THR A 20 -31.22 -15.75 8.13
N SER A 21 -30.67 -16.18 7.01
CA SER A 21 -29.62 -17.21 6.96
C SER A 21 -28.77 -17.14 5.67
N GLY A 22 -27.61 -17.75 5.70
CA GLY A 22 -26.82 -18.05 4.49
C GLY A 22 -25.68 -17.08 4.15
N TYR A 23 -25.42 -16.07 4.96
CA TYR A 23 -24.33 -15.12 4.67
C TYR A 23 -22.94 -15.66 4.98
N THR A 24 -22.81 -16.56 5.94
CA THR A 24 -21.53 -17.15 6.32
C THR A 24 -21.12 -18.22 5.31
N GLN A 25 -19.94 -18.10 4.73
CA GLN A 25 -19.36 -19.10 3.86
C GLN A 25 -18.09 -19.67 4.48
N THR A 26 -17.87 -20.97 4.32
CA THR A 26 -16.73 -21.66 4.90
C THR A 26 -15.85 -22.26 3.81
N ILE A 27 -14.57 -22.01 3.90
CA ILE A 27 -13.53 -22.66 3.10
C ILE A 27 -12.94 -23.78 3.95
N THR A 28 -13.19 -25.01 3.58
CA THR A 28 -12.75 -26.21 4.32
C THR A 28 -11.40 -26.74 3.88
N ASP A 29 -11.00 -26.42 2.64
CA ASP A 29 -9.82 -26.98 2.02
C ASP A 29 -8.96 -25.86 1.38
N LEU A 30 -8.08 -25.29 2.18
CA LEU A 30 -7.10 -24.32 1.72
C LEU A 30 -5.69 -24.81 2.09
N PRO A 31 -4.89 -25.25 1.09
CA PRO A 31 -3.57 -25.78 1.36
C PRO A 31 -2.62 -24.71 1.93
N GLY A 32 -1.77 -25.11 2.86
CA GLY A 32 -0.76 -24.23 3.45
C GLY A 32 0.32 -23.78 2.46
N LYS A 33 0.99 -22.68 2.77
CA LYS A 33 2.16 -22.21 2.03
C LYS A 33 3.32 -23.18 2.27
N GLY A 34 3.94 -23.67 1.20
CA GLY A 34 5.16 -24.51 1.31
C GLY A 34 5.05 -25.91 0.72
N ASN A 35 3.90 -26.38 0.29
CA ASN A 35 3.70 -27.72 -0.29
C ASN A 35 3.89 -27.77 -1.83
N GLY A 36 4.74 -26.91 -2.40
CA GLY A 36 4.98 -26.88 -3.84
C GLY A 36 3.81 -26.36 -4.68
N GLN A 37 2.77 -25.84 -4.04
CA GLN A 37 1.59 -25.29 -4.71
C GLN A 37 1.77 -23.81 -5.01
N SER A 38 1.30 -23.40 -6.18
CA SER A 38 1.30 -22.01 -6.60
C SER A 38 0.26 -21.19 -5.80
N ASP A 39 0.37 -19.86 -5.83
CA ASP A 39 -0.65 -18.98 -5.23
C ASP A 39 -2.02 -19.14 -5.91
N MET A 40 -2.05 -19.57 -7.18
CA MET A 40 -3.28 -19.90 -7.91
C MET A 40 -4.00 -21.12 -7.32
N ASP A 41 -3.24 -22.17 -6.94
CA ASP A 41 -3.80 -23.38 -6.33
C ASP A 41 -4.39 -23.10 -4.94
N ARG A 42 -3.92 -22.04 -4.30
CA ARG A 42 -4.35 -21.58 -2.97
C ARG A 42 -5.48 -20.54 -3.02
N ARG A 43 -5.85 -20.08 -4.21
CA ARG A 43 -6.97 -19.15 -4.39
C ARG A 43 -8.30 -19.87 -4.20
N ARG A 44 -9.17 -19.25 -3.43
CA ARG A 44 -10.60 -19.66 -3.30
C ARG A 44 -11.47 -18.45 -3.62
N GLU A 45 -12.57 -18.70 -4.28
CA GLU A 45 -13.53 -17.69 -4.65
C GLU A 45 -14.84 -17.94 -3.89
N LEU A 46 -15.32 -16.92 -3.20
CA LEU A 46 -16.58 -16.91 -2.50
C LEU A 46 -17.50 -15.91 -3.18
N THR A 47 -18.75 -16.29 -3.38
CA THR A 47 -19.72 -15.45 -4.08
C THR A 47 -20.96 -15.26 -3.22
N TRP A 48 -21.34 -13.99 -3.00
CA TRP A 48 -22.61 -13.64 -2.38
C TRP A 48 -23.51 -12.98 -3.43
N THR A 49 -24.71 -13.52 -3.58
CA THR A 49 -25.77 -12.88 -4.36
C THR A 49 -26.62 -12.07 -3.40
N LEU A 50 -26.54 -10.75 -3.50
CA LEU A 50 -27.21 -9.82 -2.60
C LEU A 50 -28.28 -9.06 -3.38
N LYS A 51 -29.51 -9.01 -2.86
CA LYS A 51 -30.59 -8.23 -3.44
C LYS A 51 -30.60 -6.84 -2.81
N THR A 52 -30.56 -5.82 -3.65
CA THR A 52 -30.62 -4.43 -3.19
C THR A 52 -32.00 -4.11 -2.63
N ARG A 53 -32.06 -3.39 -1.51
CA ARG A 53 -33.28 -2.89 -0.91
C ARG A 53 -33.91 -1.83 -1.82
N GLU A 54 -35.24 -1.81 -1.87
CA GLU A 54 -35.98 -0.85 -2.69
C GLU A 54 -35.79 0.61 -2.22
N ASP A 55 -35.54 0.80 -0.92
CA ASP A 55 -35.28 2.08 -0.29
C ASP A 55 -33.79 2.49 -0.28
N ALA A 56 -32.90 1.69 -0.91
CA ALA A 56 -31.47 1.99 -0.93
C ALA A 56 -31.15 3.21 -1.81
N PRO A 57 -30.58 4.28 -1.24
CA PRO A 57 -30.15 5.44 -2.01
C PRO A 57 -29.04 5.08 -3.01
N SER A 58 -28.98 5.81 -4.14
CA SER A 58 -27.85 5.69 -5.05
C SER A 58 -26.57 6.17 -4.37
N GLY A 59 -25.51 5.38 -4.43
CA GLY A 59 -24.24 5.75 -3.79
C GLY A 59 -23.23 4.63 -3.82
N TYR A 60 -22.07 4.91 -3.19
CA TYR A 60 -21.05 3.90 -2.92
C TYR A 60 -21.17 3.44 -1.47
N TYR A 61 -21.27 2.14 -1.28
CA TYR A 61 -21.41 1.52 0.03
C TYR A 61 -20.15 0.71 0.35
N LYS A 62 -19.60 0.95 1.54
CA LYS A 62 -18.47 0.19 2.08
C LYS A 62 -18.99 -1.15 2.59
N LEU A 63 -18.55 -2.23 1.97
CA LEU A 63 -18.83 -3.59 2.44
C LEU A 63 -17.61 -4.13 3.17
N GLN A 64 -17.84 -4.67 4.35
CA GLN A 64 -16.82 -5.33 5.14
C GLN A 64 -17.15 -6.80 5.33
N PHE A 65 -16.11 -7.63 5.29
CA PHE A 65 -16.21 -9.07 5.54
C PHE A 65 -15.20 -9.41 6.62
N THR A 66 -15.62 -10.19 7.60
CA THR A 66 -14.72 -10.75 8.60
C THR A 66 -14.36 -12.17 8.21
N ALA A 67 -13.08 -12.43 8.02
CA ALA A 67 -12.54 -13.77 7.82
C ALA A 67 -11.99 -14.27 9.16
N LEU A 68 -12.57 -15.34 9.69
CA LEU A 68 -12.10 -16.03 10.89
C LEU A 68 -11.32 -17.28 10.48
N TYR A 69 -10.14 -17.46 11.01
CA TYR A 69 -9.26 -18.60 10.72
C TYR A 69 -8.45 -18.99 11.97
N TYR A 70 -7.82 -20.15 11.92
CA TYR A 70 -7.01 -20.62 13.02
C TYR A 70 -5.55 -20.74 12.60
N VAL A 71 -4.67 -20.27 13.48
CA VAL A 71 -3.21 -20.49 13.39
C VAL A 71 -2.82 -21.40 14.56
N GLY A 72 -2.64 -22.67 14.26
CA GLY A 72 -2.52 -23.70 15.30
C GLY A 72 -3.86 -23.87 16.05
N THR A 73 -3.86 -23.54 17.34
CA THR A 73 -5.07 -23.58 18.22
C THR A 73 -5.67 -22.20 18.46
N GLU A 74 -5.03 -21.13 18.01
CA GLU A 74 -5.48 -19.76 18.24
C GLU A 74 -6.39 -19.28 17.09
N ALA A 75 -7.48 -18.61 17.45
CA ALA A 75 -8.39 -18.00 16.50
C ALA A 75 -7.92 -16.60 16.14
N GLU A 76 -7.79 -16.36 14.85
CA GLU A 76 -7.38 -15.08 14.27
C GLU A 76 -8.49 -14.54 13.36
N SER A 77 -8.52 -13.24 13.17
CA SER A 77 -9.49 -12.61 12.26
C SER A 77 -8.83 -11.57 11.38
N ALA A 78 -9.34 -11.46 10.16
CA ALA A 78 -8.96 -10.41 9.22
C ALA A 78 -10.22 -9.73 8.68
N THR A 79 -10.18 -8.41 8.52
CA THR A 79 -11.26 -7.64 7.90
C THR A 79 -10.90 -7.33 6.45
N LEU A 80 -11.78 -7.72 5.54
CA LEU A 80 -11.71 -7.40 4.12
C LEU A 80 -12.71 -6.29 3.83
N THR A 81 -12.28 -5.26 3.11
CA THR A 81 -13.14 -4.12 2.76
C THR A 81 -13.24 -4.01 1.24
N THR A 82 -14.46 -3.80 0.74
CA THR A 82 -14.73 -3.47 -0.65
C THR A 82 -15.82 -2.42 -0.74
N TYR A 83 -16.02 -1.86 -1.93
CA TYR A 83 -17.06 -0.87 -2.18
C TYR A 83 -17.95 -1.34 -3.32
N VAL A 84 -19.25 -1.16 -3.15
CA VAL A 84 -20.23 -1.41 -4.20
C VAL A 84 -20.96 -0.12 -4.55
N LYS A 85 -21.13 0.13 -5.84
CA LYS A 85 -21.97 1.22 -6.33
C LYS A 85 -23.39 0.69 -6.48
N VAL A 86 -24.31 1.27 -5.73
CA VAL A 86 -25.74 1.03 -5.88
C VAL A 86 -26.34 2.16 -6.73
N VAL A 87 -27.16 1.80 -7.70
CA VAL A 87 -27.97 2.72 -8.49
C VAL A 87 -29.42 2.39 -8.15
N GLY A 88 -30.04 3.24 -7.35
CA GLY A 88 -31.47 3.10 -6.98
C GLY A 88 -32.38 3.21 -8.19
N ALA A 89 -33.56 2.61 -8.11
CA ALA A 89 -34.57 2.71 -9.17
C ALA A 89 -34.93 4.20 -9.43
N PRO A 90 -35.22 4.58 -10.69
CA PRO A 90 -35.76 5.90 -10.98
C PRO A 90 -37.13 6.02 -10.25
N GLY A 91 -37.14 6.77 -9.13
CA GLY A 91 -38.33 6.95 -8.29
C GLY A 91 -38.21 6.52 -6.84
N SER A 92 -37.18 5.72 -6.48
CA SER A 92 -36.87 5.38 -5.08
C SER A 92 -35.84 6.37 -4.54
N GLY A 93 -36.28 7.51 -4.08
CA GLY A 93 -35.44 8.55 -3.48
C GLY A 93 -34.84 9.51 -4.48
N ASN A 94 -35.56 10.53 -4.68
CA ASN A 94 -35.45 11.84 -5.31
C ASN A 94 -36.18 11.99 -6.65
N VAL A 95 -37.48 12.20 -6.55
CA VAL A 95 -38.13 13.19 -7.37
C VAL A 95 -37.31 14.49 -7.27
N GLU A 96 -36.76 14.94 -8.36
CA GLU A 96 -36.25 16.33 -8.48
C GLU A 96 -37.39 17.30 -8.28
N THR A 97 -37.80 17.47 -7.04
CA THR A 97 -38.41 18.69 -6.61
C THR A 97 -37.26 19.63 -6.37
N GLU A 98 -37.22 20.74 -7.06
CA GLU A 98 -36.41 21.91 -6.67
C GLU A 98 -36.82 22.29 -5.25
N GLY A 99 -36.19 21.71 -4.24
CA GLY A 99 -36.51 21.88 -2.84
C GLY A 99 -35.42 21.21 -1.99
N SER A 100 -34.44 21.99 -1.58
CA SER A 100 -33.58 21.87 -0.39
C SER A 100 -33.32 20.46 0.18
N GLY A 101 -32.90 19.48 -0.61
CA GLY A 101 -32.36 18.23 -0.10
C GLY A 101 -30.83 18.24 -0.23
N SER A 102 -30.09 18.42 0.88
CA SER A 102 -28.63 18.28 0.88
C SER A 102 -28.25 16.82 0.66
N SER A 103 -27.52 16.54 -0.41
CA SER A 103 -26.86 15.25 -0.58
C SER A 103 -25.66 15.20 0.34
N THR A 104 -25.56 14.19 1.18
CA THR A 104 -24.39 13.97 2.03
C THR A 104 -23.13 13.94 1.16
N PRO A 105 -22.21 14.89 1.31
CA PRO A 105 -20.99 14.92 0.54
C PRO A 105 -20.07 13.80 1.03
N ARG A 106 -19.33 13.21 0.08
CA ARG A 106 -18.29 12.22 0.38
C ARG A 106 -17.06 12.55 -0.42
N VAL A 107 -15.95 12.68 0.28
CA VAL A 107 -14.65 12.86 -0.35
C VAL A 107 -13.92 11.52 -0.34
N ILE A 108 -13.39 11.14 -1.49
CA ILE A 108 -12.63 9.91 -1.68
C ILE A 108 -11.25 10.23 -2.26
N VAL A 109 -10.28 9.39 -1.95
CA VAL A 109 -9.00 9.34 -2.66
C VAL A 109 -9.20 8.48 -3.90
N THR A 110 -9.02 9.05 -5.09
CA THR A 110 -9.16 8.32 -6.36
C THR A 110 -7.85 7.69 -6.81
N GLY A 111 -6.73 8.14 -6.26
CA GLY A 111 -5.40 7.66 -6.51
C GLY A 111 -4.37 8.57 -5.88
N PHE A 112 -3.11 8.21 -6.04
CA PHE A 112 -1.99 9.02 -5.60
C PHE A 112 -0.80 8.89 -6.56
N THR A 113 0.11 9.83 -6.48
CA THR A 113 1.43 9.79 -7.13
C THR A 113 2.51 10.18 -6.15
N THR A 114 3.73 9.71 -6.40
CA THR A 114 4.92 10.12 -5.65
C THR A 114 5.93 10.74 -6.59
N ASP A 115 6.67 11.72 -6.10
CA ASP A 115 7.81 12.31 -6.80
C ASP A 115 9.03 12.32 -5.86
N PRO A 116 10.07 11.51 -6.13
CA PRO A 116 10.24 10.60 -7.27
C PRO A 116 9.20 9.45 -7.27
N ALA A 117 8.93 8.88 -8.46
CA ALA A 117 7.97 7.79 -8.64
C ALA A 117 8.35 6.52 -7.85
N GLU A 118 9.64 6.28 -7.68
CA GLU A 118 10.20 5.24 -6.83
C GLU A 118 10.73 5.88 -5.55
N VAL A 119 10.19 5.49 -4.40
CA VAL A 119 10.59 6.02 -3.09
C VAL A 119 11.55 5.04 -2.43
N ASN A 120 12.79 5.50 -2.16
CA ASN A 120 13.74 4.70 -1.41
C ASN A 120 13.71 5.05 0.08
N ALA A 121 14.07 4.07 0.91
CA ALA A 121 14.26 4.31 2.33
C ALA A 121 15.36 5.35 2.57
N GLY A 122 15.06 6.40 3.32
CA GLY A 122 15.91 7.54 3.59
C GLY A 122 15.73 8.73 2.66
N ASP A 123 14.98 8.58 1.56
CA ASP A 123 14.71 9.65 0.62
C ASP A 123 13.55 10.54 1.05
N THR A 124 13.60 11.78 0.61
CA THR A 124 12.48 12.72 0.67
C THR A 124 11.68 12.62 -0.62
N PHE A 125 10.37 12.56 -0.51
CA PHE A 125 9.46 12.47 -1.63
C PHE A 125 8.23 13.33 -1.41
N THR A 126 7.59 13.74 -2.50
CA THR A 126 6.31 14.42 -2.47
C THR A 126 5.20 13.40 -2.75
N LEU A 127 4.29 13.24 -1.80
CA LEU A 127 3.05 12.49 -1.99
C LEU A 127 1.97 13.44 -2.49
N THR A 128 1.35 13.14 -3.62
CA THR A 128 0.20 13.87 -4.14
C THR A 128 -1.02 12.96 -4.14
N LEU A 129 -2.03 13.32 -3.36
CA LEU A 129 -3.34 12.64 -3.33
C LEU A 129 -4.28 13.29 -4.34
N HIS A 130 -4.97 12.46 -5.12
CA HIS A 130 -6.04 12.90 -6.01
C HIS A 130 -7.39 12.71 -5.30
N LEU A 131 -7.96 13.79 -4.83
CA LEU A 131 -9.21 13.80 -4.06
C LEU A 131 -10.40 14.12 -4.95
N LYS A 132 -11.54 13.52 -4.67
CA LYS A 132 -12.79 13.77 -5.37
C LYS A 132 -13.95 13.91 -4.40
N ASN A 133 -14.67 15.03 -4.50
CA ASN A 133 -15.99 15.13 -3.90
C ASN A 133 -17.00 14.43 -4.82
N THR A 134 -17.61 13.35 -4.34
CA THR A 134 -18.56 12.54 -5.12
C THR A 134 -19.97 13.12 -5.15
N SER A 135 -20.28 14.10 -4.28
CA SER A 135 -21.59 14.76 -4.27
C SER A 135 -21.78 15.63 -5.50
N LYS A 136 -22.87 15.45 -6.20
CA LYS A 136 -23.28 16.32 -7.33
C LYS A 136 -24.03 17.59 -6.89
N ARG A 137 -24.40 17.66 -5.60
CA ARG A 137 -25.27 18.70 -5.07
C ARG A 137 -24.63 19.59 -4.01
N THR A 138 -23.67 19.04 -3.25
CA THR A 138 -23.09 19.69 -2.08
C THR A 138 -21.58 19.82 -2.27
N ALA A 139 -21.07 21.03 -2.14
CA ALA A 139 -19.63 21.27 -2.04
C ALA A 139 -19.15 20.91 -0.63
N VAL A 140 -17.85 20.73 -0.46
CA VAL A 140 -17.21 20.60 0.84
C VAL A 140 -16.21 21.73 1.04
N SER A 141 -16.05 22.13 2.28
CA SER A 141 -15.18 23.22 2.69
C SER A 141 -14.49 22.91 4.01
N ASN A 142 -13.54 23.77 4.39
CA ASN A 142 -12.84 23.70 5.68
C ASN A 142 -12.25 22.32 5.96
N MET A 143 -11.64 21.72 4.94
CA MET A 143 -11.14 20.35 5.05
C MET A 143 -9.76 20.31 5.69
N LEU A 144 -9.64 19.55 6.77
CA LEU A 144 -8.37 19.16 7.38
C LEU A 144 -8.06 17.72 6.99
N VAL A 145 -6.89 17.51 6.42
CA VAL A 145 -6.40 16.19 6.03
C VAL A 145 -5.26 15.79 6.95
N ASN A 146 -5.41 14.68 7.68
CA ASN A 146 -4.41 14.12 8.57
C ASN A 146 -3.78 12.88 7.93
N PHE A 147 -2.46 12.82 7.95
CA PHE A 147 -1.65 11.72 7.42
C PHE A 147 -1.04 10.95 8.60
N ASN A 148 -1.46 9.70 8.79
CA ASN A 148 -0.98 8.85 9.87
C ASN A 148 -0.14 7.71 9.29
N ALA A 149 1.18 7.86 9.36
CA ALA A 149 2.11 6.83 8.93
C ALA A 149 2.21 5.71 9.98
N PRO A 150 2.36 4.44 9.57
CA PRO A 150 2.55 3.33 10.48
C PRO A 150 3.85 3.52 11.27
N SER A 151 3.86 3.06 12.51
CA SER A 151 5.07 3.03 13.33
C SER A 151 5.88 1.77 13.02
N GLU A 152 7.18 1.94 12.83
CA GLU A 152 8.14 0.85 12.60
C GLU A 152 9.25 0.91 13.66
N GLY A 153 9.57 -0.25 14.24
CA GLY A 153 10.64 -0.42 15.22
C GLY A 153 10.56 -1.79 15.88
N SER A 154 11.69 -2.27 16.41
CA SER A 154 11.78 -3.58 17.08
C SER A 154 11.40 -3.53 18.56
N ASP A 155 11.36 -2.34 19.15
CA ASP A 155 11.12 -2.14 20.58
C ASP A 155 10.01 -1.11 20.81
N THR A 156 9.21 -1.32 21.85
CA THR A 156 8.10 -0.43 22.22
C THR A 156 8.54 0.99 22.62
N GLU A 157 9.81 1.18 22.93
CA GLU A 157 10.39 2.48 23.30
C GLU A 157 11.02 3.25 22.11
N ASN A 158 11.24 2.60 20.95
CA ASN A 158 11.91 3.17 19.78
C ASN A 158 11.09 3.04 18.50
N THR A 159 9.77 3.11 18.59
CA THR A 159 8.91 3.14 17.41
C THR A 159 8.79 4.56 16.87
N TYR A 160 9.10 4.75 15.60
CA TYR A 160 8.96 6.01 14.90
C TYR A 160 8.09 5.81 13.65
N ALA A 161 7.39 6.87 13.26
CA ALA A 161 6.60 6.84 12.03
C ALA A 161 7.49 6.51 10.82
N ALA A 162 6.97 5.67 9.91
CA ALA A 162 7.67 5.29 8.68
C ALA A 162 7.93 6.47 7.76
N PHE A 163 7.02 7.46 7.76
CA PHE A 163 7.12 8.69 7.00
C PHE A 163 6.99 9.89 7.92
N LEU A 164 7.89 10.85 7.79
CA LEU A 164 7.90 12.08 8.56
C LEU A 164 7.71 13.27 7.63
N PRO A 165 6.67 14.09 7.81
CA PRO A 165 6.50 15.31 7.04
C PRO A 165 7.68 16.26 7.23
N THR A 166 8.23 16.79 6.15
CA THR A 166 9.37 17.73 6.19
C THR A 166 8.99 19.06 6.83
N SER A 167 7.72 19.44 6.75
CA SER A 167 7.15 20.63 7.41
C SER A 167 7.03 20.50 8.94
N GLY A 168 7.19 19.29 9.48
CA GLY A 168 6.96 18.98 10.89
C GLY A 168 5.48 18.82 11.27
N SER A 169 4.54 18.99 10.33
CA SER A 169 3.10 18.78 10.53
C SER A 169 2.59 17.68 9.59
N ASN A 170 1.88 16.72 10.15
CA ASN A 170 1.20 15.67 9.39
C ASN A 170 -0.20 16.07 8.92
N THR A 171 -0.52 17.36 8.93
CA THR A 171 -1.81 17.89 8.54
C THR A 171 -1.67 18.85 7.37
N ALA A 172 -2.65 18.81 6.48
CA ALA A 172 -2.78 19.74 5.37
C ALA A 172 -4.21 20.27 5.30
N TYR A 173 -4.39 21.45 4.69
CA TYR A 173 -5.66 22.13 4.62
C TYR A 173 -6.11 22.34 3.17
N ILE A 174 -7.38 22.07 2.90
CA ILE A 174 -8.06 22.38 1.64
C ILE A 174 -9.25 23.29 1.93
N SER A 175 -9.27 24.45 1.30
CA SER A 175 -10.34 25.42 1.54
C SER A 175 -11.70 24.93 1.08
N SER A 176 -11.79 24.30 -0.11
CA SER A 176 -13.02 23.72 -0.61
C SER A 176 -12.78 22.75 -1.78
N ILE A 177 -13.73 21.81 -1.96
CA ILE A 177 -13.84 20.99 -3.16
C ILE A 177 -15.28 21.12 -3.67
N GLY A 178 -15.44 21.67 -4.86
CA GLY A 178 -16.75 21.88 -5.47
C GLY A 178 -17.53 20.58 -5.71
N LYS A 179 -18.77 20.71 -6.09
CA LYS A 179 -19.68 19.60 -6.43
C LYS A 179 -19.11 18.76 -7.56
N ASN A 180 -18.97 17.45 -7.34
CA ASN A 180 -18.38 16.48 -8.28
C ASN A 180 -16.98 16.88 -8.81
N ALA A 181 -16.30 17.79 -8.12
CA ALA A 181 -14.97 18.27 -8.49
C ALA A 181 -13.86 17.38 -7.90
N THR A 182 -12.69 17.50 -8.49
CA THR A 182 -11.44 16.89 -8.03
C THR A 182 -10.47 17.98 -7.59
N THR A 183 -9.58 17.64 -6.69
CA THR A 183 -8.46 18.50 -6.30
C THR A 183 -7.27 17.62 -5.93
N ASP A 184 -6.08 18.14 -6.11
CA ASP A 184 -4.85 17.49 -5.71
C ASP A 184 -4.34 18.11 -4.40
N LEU A 185 -3.83 17.26 -3.52
CA LEU A 185 -3.21 17.66 -2.28
C LEU A 185 -1.82 17.03 -2.19
N SER A 186 -0.80 17.87 -2.07
CA SER A 186 0.58 17.40 -1.98
C SER A 186 1.14 17.64 -0.58
N ILE A 187 1.92 16.67 -0.09
CA ILE A 187 2.69 16.77 1.14
C ILE A 187 4.08 16.18 0.90
N GLU A 188 5.10 16.88 1.37
CA GLU A 188 6.48 16.40 1.32
C GLU A 188 6.80 15.61 2.60
N MET A 189 7.33 14.41 2.43
CA MET A 189 7.66 13.48 3.51
C MET A 189 9.05 12.89 3.31
N THR A 190 9.71 12.54 4.40
CA THR A 190 10.94 11.75 4.39
C THR A 190 10.64 10.34 4.86
N ALA A 191 11.00 9.35 4.04
CA ALA A 191 10.95 7.94 4.43
C ALA A 191 12.09 7.64 5.41
N LYS A 192 11.80 6.91 6.49
CA LYS A 192 12.82 6.49 7.45
C LYS A 192 13.87 5.60 6.76
N SER A 193 15.14 5.80 7.07
CA SER A 193 16.27 5.17 6.34
C SER A 193 16.43 3.66 6.58
N ASP A 194 15.77 3.11 7.60
CA ASP A 194 15.83 1.69 7.98
C ASP A 194 14.56 0.90 7.59
N LEU A 195 13.67 1.50 6.80
CA LEU A 195 12.48 0.81 6.31
C LEU A 195 12.87 -0.41 5.46
N SER A 196 12.21 -1.52 5.71
CA SER A 196 12.33 -2.70 4.86
C SER A 196 11.70 -2.46 3.49
N GLN A 197 12.16 -3.18 2.48
CA GLN A 197 11.57 -3.14 1.13
C GLN A 197 10.21 -3.85 1.13
N LYS A 198 9.16 -3.07 1.31
CA LYS A 198 7.74 -3.51 1.28
C LYS A 198 6.83 -2.30 1.09
N PRO A 199 5.55 -2.50 0.74
CA PRO A 199 4.56 -1.42 0.82
C PRO A 199 4.26 -1.05 2.28
N TYR A 200 4.11 0.25 2.53
CA TYR A 200 3.69 0.81 3.82
C TYR A 200 2.35 1.51 3.66
N GLN A 201 1.42 1.21 4.53
CA GLN A 201 0.09 1.79 4.52
C GLN A 201 0.10 3.11 5.27
N LEU A 202 -0.30 4.18 4.60
CA LEU A 202 -0.51 5.51 5.17
C LEU A 202 -2.01 5.74 5.31
N ASP A 203 -2.48 5.94 6.54
CA ASP A 203 -3.87 6.23 6.82
C ASP A 203 -4.12 7.72 6.64
N VAL A 204 -5.13 8.06 5.87
CA VAL A 204 -5.54 9.44 5.57
C VAL A 204 -6.92 9.67 6.14
N THR A 205 -7.03 10.60 7.09
CA THR A 205 -8.33 11.04 7.64
C THR A 205 -8.63 12.45 7.13
N MET A 206 -9.82 12.63 6.61
CA MET A 206 -10.30 13.88 6.03
C MET A 206 -11.53 14.36 6.81
N ASP A 207 -11.39 15.43 7.57
CA ASP A 207 -12.48 16.10 8.30
C ASP A 207 -12.89 17.35 7.52
N TYR A 208 -14.17 17.50 7.20
CA TYR A 208 -14.68 18.60 6.36
C TYR A 208 -16.12 18.96 6.71
N GLU A 209 -16.57 20.06 6.19
CA GLU A 209 -17.94 20.59 6.36
C GLU A 209 -18.65 20.73 5.01
N ASP A 210 -19.97 20.66 5.05
CA ASP A 210 -20.83 20.99 3.90
C ASP A 210 -21.27 22.48 3.91
N ASP A 211 -22.05 22.85 2.91
CA ASP A 211 -22.61 24.20 2.77
C ASP A 211 -23.54 24.60 3.95
N ALA A 212 -23.99 23.62 4.75
CA ALA A 212 -24.80 23.83 5.96
C ALA A 212 -23.98 23.77 7.26
N TYR A 213 -22.64 23.75 7.15
CA TYR A 213 -21.71 23.61 8.27
C TYR A 213 -21.85 22.29 9.04
N THR A 214 -22.37 21.27 8.41
CA THR A 214 -22.42 19.93 8.97
C THR A 214 -21.07 19.26 8.78
N ALA A 215 -20.48 18.77 9.89
CA ALA A 215 -19.18 18.11 9.87
C ALA A 215 -19.28 16.66 9.39
N TYR A 216 -18.32 16.25 8.60
CA TYR A 216 -18.16 14.89 8.08
C TYR A 216 -16.71 14.44 8.19
N THR A 217 -16.52 13.13 8.31
CA THR A 217 -15.20 12.50 8.26
C THR A 217 -15.19 11.40 7.20
N SER A 218 -14.14 11.36 6.42
CA SER A 218 -13.84 10.26 5.50
C SER A 218 -12.43 9.74 5.75
N THR A 219 -12.23 8.44 5.57
CA THR A 219 -10.91 7.81 5.71
C THR A 219 -10.53 7.08 4.43
N ALA A 220 -9.23 7.03 4.16
CA ALA A 220 -8.67 6.26 3.05
C ALA A 220 -7.28 5.77 3.43
N ASP A 221 -6.88 4.63 2.86
CA ASP A 221 -5.58 4.04 3.04
C ASP A 221 -4.79 4.14 1.73
N VAL A 222 -3.56 4.62 1.81
CA VAL A 222 -2.65 4.75 0.68
C VAL A 222 -1.45 3.85 0.90
N SER A 223 -1.18 2.94 -0.02
CA SER A 223 -0.08 1.98 0.10
C SER A 223 1.11 2.44 -0.72
N ILE A 224 2.16 2.91 -0.04
CA ILE A 224 3.38 3.46 -0.65
C ILE A 224 4.45 2.37 -0.67
N PRO A 225 4.89 1.89 -1.87
CA PRO A 225 5.97 0.93 -1.97
C PRO A 225 7.31 1.61 -1.65
N ILE A 226 8.06 1.03 -0.73
CA ILE A 226 9.40 1.48 -0.38
C ILE A 226 10.43 0.52 -0.96
N HIS A 227 11.43 1.09 -1.59
CA HIS A 227 12.59 0.40 -2.12
C HIS A 227 13.82 0.63 -1.26
N GLN A 228 14.73 -0.31 -1.27
CA GLN A 228 16.06 -0.18 -0.69
C GLN A 228 17.08 -0.19 -1.81
N ALA A 229 17.81 0.91 -1.98
CA ALA A 229 18.89 0.97 -2.95
C ALA A 229 20.01 -0.01 -2.61
N ALA A 230 20.40 -0.83 -3.58
CA ALA A 230 21.59 -1.67 -3.46
C ALA A 230 22.84 -0.78 -3.31
N LYS A 231 23.61 -1.01 -2.25
CA LYS A 231 24.88 -0.30 -2.01
C LYS A 231 25.97 -1.32 -1.80
N PHE A 232 27.06 -1.20 -2.52
CA PHE A 232 28.22 -2.05 -2.37
C PHE A 232 29.49 -1.27 -2.65
N GLU A 233 30.58 -1.78 -2.11
CA GLU A 233 31.92 -1.28 -2.34
C GLU A 233 32.84 -2.43 -2.73
N LEU A 234 33.92 -2.11 -3.46
CA LEU A 234 34.91 -3.07 -3.89
C LEU A 234 36.20 -2.81 -3.12
N SER A 235 36.88 -3.86 -2.66
CA SER A 235 38.25 -3.74 -2.18
C SER A 235 39.19 -3.44 -3.35
N THR A 236 40.38 -2.97 -3.04
CA THR A 236 41.46 -2.88 -4.04
C THR A 236 41.78 -4.28 -4.58
N PRO A 237 41.75 -4.50 -5.91
CA PRO A 237 42.14 -5.78 -6.48
C PRO A 237 43.61 -6.11 -6.20
N GLU A 238 43.87 -7.36 -5.81
CA GLU A 238 45.19 -7.91 -5.66
C GLU A 238 45.49 -8.84 -6.83
N ILE A 239 46.67 -8.70 -7.41
CA ILE A 239 47.13 -9.55 -8.52
C ILE A 239 48.30 -10.39 -8.07
N LEU A 240 48.16 -11.70 -8.18
CA LEU A 240 49.19 -12.67 -7.75
C LEU A 240 49.57 -13.61 -8.91
N PRO A 241 50.89 -13.64 -9.28
CA PRO A 241 51.97 -12.77 -8.80
C PRO A 241 51.85 -11.36 -9.35
N ALA A 242 52.34 -10.33 -8.62
CA ALA A 242 52.27 -8.94 -9.01
C ALA A 242 53.04 -8.60 -10.32
N THR A 243 53.91 -9.52 -10.78
CA THR A 243 54.64 -9.41 -12.04
C THR A 243 54.56 -10.78 -12.72
N ILE A 244 54.07 -10.81 -13.96
CA ILE A 244 53.97 -12.03 -14.75
C ILE A 244 54.72 -11.89 -16.08
N SER A 245 55.27 -12.99 -16.56
CA SER A 245 55.87 -13.08 -17.89
C SER A 245 54.84 -13.42 -18.95
N VAL A 246 55.08 -13.00 -20.18
CA VAL A 246 54.18 -13.32 -21.32
C VAL A 246 53.94 -14.83 -21.41
N GLY A 247 52.67 -15.21 -21.47
CA GLY A 247 52.27 -16.63 -21.57
C GLY A 247 51.99 -17.31 -20.20
N ASN A 248 52.14 -16.60 -19.09
CA ASN A 248 51.79 -17.12 -17.77
C ASN A 248 50.45 -16.52 -17.28
N GLU A 249 49.85 -17.15 -16.29
CA GLU A 249 48.58 -16.77 -15.67
C GLU A 249 48.81 -16.01 -14.37
N ALA A 250 47.89 -15.15 -14.00
CA ALA A 250 47.82 -14.49 -12.70
C ALA A 250 46.39 -14.48 -12.19
N ASP A 251 46.27 -14.65 -10.88
CA ASP A 251 44.96 -14.56 -10.21
C ASP A 251 44.66 -13.12 -9.82
N ILE A 252 43.43 -12.68 -10.04
CA ILE A 252 42.91 -11.39 -9.62
C ILE A 252 41.91 -11.63 -8.52
N MET A 253 42.21 -11.15 -7.32
CA MET A 253 41.36 -11.32 -6.15
C MET A 253 40.91 -9.97 -5.62
N PHE A 254 39.65 -9.85 -5.28
CA PHE A 254 39.09 -8.72 -4.54
C PHE A 254 37.81 -9.10 -3.82
N SER A 255 37.39 -8.25 -2.91
CA SER A 255 36.15 -8.44 -2.14
C SER A 255 35.08 -7.41 -2.56
N ILE A 256 33.84 -7.85 -2.51
CA ILE A 256 32.65 -7.01 -2.65
C ILE A 256 32.00 -6.92 -1.27
N TYR A 257 31.93 -5.73 -0.72
CA TYR A 257 31.28 -5.45 0.55
C TYR A 257 29.85 -4.96 0.28
N ASN A 258 28.85 -5.67 0.75
CA ASN A 258 27.49 -5.15 0.71
C ASN A 258 27.31 -4.14 1.85
N THR A 259 27.45 -2.84 1.52
CA THR A 259 27.29 -1.73 2.46
C THR A 259 25.82 -1.28 2.58
N GLY A 260 24.92 -1.91 1.83
CA GLY A 260 23.48 -1.68 1.86
C GLY A 260 22.77 -2.45 2.98
N LYS A 261 21.47 -2.23 3.08
CA LYS A 261 20.57 -2.89 4.05
C LYS A 261 19.79 -4.06 3.45
N THR A 262 19.91 -4.27 2.14
CA THR A 262 19.28 -5.40 1.44
C THR A 262 20.29 -6.44 1.06
N THR A 263 19.84 -7.68 0.97
CA THR A 263 20.65 -8.76 0.41
C THR A 263 20.81 -8.56 -1.09
N LEU A 264 22.03 -8.65 -1.58
CA LEU A 264 22.34 -8.71 -3.00
C LEU A 264 22.18 -10.15 -3.49
N TYR A 265 21.44 -10.34 -4.56
CA TYR A 265 21.22 -11.66 -5.17
C TYR A 265 21.85 -11.71 -6.56
N ASN A 266 22.26 -12.91 -6.97
CA ASN A 266 22.82 -13.17 -8.28
C ASN A 266 24.01 -12.26 -8.62
N VAL A 267 24.84 -11.95 -7.64
CA VAL A 267 26.02 -11.11 -7.85
C VAL A 267 26.99 -11.84 -8.77
N GLN A 268 27.29 -11.20 -9.87
CA GLN A 268 28.21 -11.70 -10.89
C GLN A 268 29.19 -10.58 -11.24
N VAL A 269 30.45 -10.94 -11.36
CA VAL A 269 31.52 -10.05 -11.83
C VAL A 269 31.91 -10.46 -13.24
N LYS A 270 32.02 -9.47 -14.13
CA LYS A 270 32.55 -9.64 -15.47
C LYS A 270 33.79 -8.80 -15.63
N PHE A 271 34.83 -9.39 -16.24
CA PHE A 271 36.03 -8.70 -16.61
C PHE A 271 35.95 -8.33 -18.10
N GLU A 272 35.98 -7.06 -18.41
CA GLU A 272 35.91 -6.55 -19.78
C GLU A 272 37.12 -5.69 -20.09
N GLY A 273 37.71 -5.85 -21.27
CA GLY A 273 38.83 -5.05 -21.77
C GLY A 273 39.25 -5.48 -23.16
N ASP A 274 40.01 -4.63 -23.87
CA ASP A 274 40.41 -4.84 -25.27
C ASP A 274 41.21 -6.14 -25.54
N SER A 275 41.79 -6.72 -24.46
CA SER A 275 42.60 -7.96 -24.54
C SER A 275 42.11 -9.03 -23.56
N VAL A 276 40.93 -8.85 -23.01
CA VAL A 276 40.33 -9.80 -22.06
C VAL A 276 39.35 -10.68 -22.80
N THR A 277 39.61 -11.99 -22.83
CA THR A 277 38.73 -12.98 -23.41
C THR A 277 38.06 -13.79 -22.30
N GLY A 278 36.86 -13.35 -21.93
CA GLY A 278 35.96 -14.10 -21.06
C GLY A 278 36.49 -14.35 -19.65
N GLY A 279 36.17 -13.49 -18.74
CA GLY A 279 36.32 -13.73 -17.31
C GLY A 279 35.02 -13.36 -16.62
N GLU A 280 34.39 -14.32 -15.98
CA GLU A 280 33.24 -14.06 -15.13
C GLU A 280 33.34 -14.89 -13.85
N SER A 281 33.01 -14.29 -12.71
CA SER A 281 32.93 -14.96 -11.43
C SER A 281 31.53 -14.77 -10.85
N PHE A 282 30.89 -15.86 -10.45
CA PHE A 282 29.56 -15.86 -9.86
C PHE A 282 29.65 -16.06 -8.35
N ILE A 283 29.28 -15.03 -7.57
CA ILE A 283 29.35 -15.01 -6.13
C ILE A 283 28.00 -15.45 -5.53
N GLY A 284 26.90 -15.17 -6.22
CA GLY A 284 25.56 -15.55 -5.78
C GLY A 284 24.97 -14.53 -4.82
N LYS A 285 24.82 -14.88 -3.54
CA LYS A 285 24.14 -14.08 -2.53
C LYS A 285 25.14 -13.42 -1.58
N ILE A 286 25.01 -12.10 -1.37
CA ILE A 286 25.74 -11.37 -0.32
C ILE A 286 24.72 -10.71 0.60
N GLU A 287 24.67 -11.17 1.87
CA GLU A 287 23.79 -10.60 2.89
C GLU A 287 24.13 -9.14 3.18
N ALA A 288 23.17 -8.39 3.77
CA ALA A 288 23.42 -7.04 4.25
C ALA A 288 24.58 -7.02 5.25
N GLY A 289 25.57 -6.14 5.03
CA GLY A 289 26.80 -6.11 5.81
C GLY A 289 27.76 -7.26 5.54
N GLY A 290 27.45 -8.17 4.61
CA GLY A 290 28.27 -9.32 4.25
C GLY A 290 29.33 -8.99 3.19
N THR A 291 30.20 -9.95 2.94
CA THR A 291 31.30 -9.88 1.97
C THR A 291 31.21 -11.05 1.01
N GLY A 292 31.40 -10.77 -0.29
CA GLY A 292 31.64 -11.75 -1.34
C GLY A 292 33.09 -11.65 -1.81
N THR A 293 33.75 -12.78 -2.07
CA THR A 293 35.11 -12.82 -2.60
C THR A 293 35.09 -13.21 -4.07
N VAL A 294 35.87 -12.53 -4.86
CA VAL A 294 36.14 -12.80 -6.29
C VAL A 294 37.53 -13.35 -6.38
N ASP A 295 37.68 -14.51 -6.95
CA ASP A 295 38.92 -15.22 -7.24
C ASP A 295 38.88 -15.89 -8.62
#